data_9ee8889cc9464cc69e1f9102ca5f03ac
#
_entry.id   9ee8889cc9464cc69e1f9102ca5f03ac
#
_cell.length_a   1.000
_cell.length_b   1.000
_cell.length_c   1.000
_cell.angle_alpha   90.00
_cell.angle_beta   90.00
_cell.angle_gamma   90.00
#
_symmetry.space_group_name_H-M   'P 1'
#
loop_
_entity.id
_entity.type
_entity.pdbx_description
1 polymer ?
#
loop_
_entity_poly.entity_id
_entity_poly.type
_entity_poly.pdbx_seq_one_letter_code
_entity_poly.pdbx_strand_id
1 'polypeptide(L)'
;KTCIGSVVSCTGFFFTAYRILGKTASLFGFQRAPFIARVQTYGQKALLLGYKKELQIATVNISKSDILLRTLQEMLDTPVSMLHHFLEASLTNSNPLLHPARLYSLFHTWSRGKAYHEIPGFYNSWDEESSELLIACDNEFQQILKALPVRIEPIPTLLEYYDSYDARSLTYKIRSIIAFKHIPAPMEKTEKGFLPDFKSRYFTEDFPFGLLIIKSIAEVLNICTPNIDKILLWGQDVLNKEYIHEGELKGKDLSETGYINADLFYKLLKN
;
A
#
# COMPACT_ATOMS: atom_id res chain seq x y z
N LYS A 1 19.26 -15.25 -18.39
CA LYS A 1 18.31 -14.12 -18.39
C LYS A 1 18.24 -13.60 -16.97
N THR A 2 18.48 -12.31 -16.72
CA THR A 2 18.42 -11.71 -15.37
C THR A 2 16.97 -11.61 -14.93
N CYS A 3 16.65 -12.10 -13.72
CA CYS A 3 15.37 -11.87 -13.06
C CYS A 3 15.50 -10.69 -12.09
N ILE A 4 14.55 -9.79 -12.12
CA ILE A 4 14.50 -8.63 -11.25
C ILE A 4 13.38 -8.83 -10.24
N GLY A 5 13.71 -8.70 -8.97
CA GLY A 5 12.76 -8.97 -7.89
C GLY A 5 12.58 -7.85 -6.90
N SER A 6 11.45 -7.86 -6.22
CA SER A 6 11.16 -7.01 -5.07
C SER A 6 10.92 -7.85 -3.83
N VAL A 7 11.55 -7.47 -2.73
CA VAL A 7 11.41 -8.14 -1.41
C VAL A 7 9.98 -7.99 -0.86
N VAL A 8 9.28 -6.94 -1.25
CA VAL A 8 7.85 -6.79 -1.08
C VAL A 8 7.29 -6.07 -2.31
N SER A 9 6.31 -6.67 -2.97
CA SER A 9 5.82 -6.15 -4.25
C SER A 9 5.17 -4.78 -4.12
N CYS A 10 4.60 -4.46 -2.98
CA CYS A 10 3.72 -3.31 -2.83
C CYS A 10 2.71 -3.23 -3.99
N THR A 11 1.88 -2.22 -4.03
CA THR A 11 0.83 -2.14 -5.05
C THR A 11 1.38 -1.96 -6.45
N GLY A 12 2.48 -1.23 -6.60
CA GLY A 12 2.95 -0.73 -7.90
C GLY A 12 4.15 -1.44 -8.53
N PHE A 13 4.82 -2.37 -7.85
CA PHE A 13 6.09 -2.92 -8.34
C PHE A 13 6.00 -3.49 -9.76
N PHE A 14 5.09 -4.43 -10.00
CA PHE A 14 4.99 -5.09 -11.30
C PHE A 14 4.65 -4.12 -12.43
N PHE A 15 3.72 -3.20 -12.20
CA PHE A 15 3.32 -2.20 -13.18
C PHE A 15 4.46 -1.24 -13.51
N THR A 16 5.13 -0.72 -12.49
CA THR A 16 6.24 0.23 -12.65
C THR A 16 7.44 -0.44 -13.32
N ALA A 17 7.81 -1.63 -12.87
CA ALA A 17 8.92 -2.37 -13.46
C ALA A 17 8.64 -2.74 -14.92
N TYR A 18 7.44 -3.20 -15.24
CA TYR A 18 7.04 -3.50 -16.62
C TYR A 18 7.08 -2.25 -17.52
N ARG A 19 6.61 -1.10 -17.01
CA ARG A 19 6.62 0.17 -17.74
C ARG A 19 8.05 0.64 -18.04
N ILE A 20 8.97 0.51 -17.09
CA ILE A 20 10.36 0.99 -17.21
C ILE A 20 11.24 0.01 -18.01
N LEU A 21 11.12 -1.29 -17.73
CA LEU A 21 12.03 -2.33 -18.26
C LEU A 21 11.50 -2.98 -19.53
N GLY A 22 10.25 -2.75 -19.86
CA GLY A 22 9.60 -3.27 -21.05
C GLY A 22 9.00 -4.68 -20.87
N LYS A 23 8.21 -5.08 -21.87
CA LYS A 23 7.39 -6.29 -21.89
C LYS A 23 8.15 -7.63 -21.79
N THR A 24 9.46 -7.63 -21.98
CA THR A 24 10.30 -8.84 -21.92
C THR A 24 11.03 -9.03 -20.60
N ALA A 25 10.86 -8.10 -19.66
CA ALA A 25 11.48 -8.17 -18.35
C ALA A 25 10.93 -9.37 -17.56
N SER A 26 11.85 -10.16 -16.97
CA SER A 26 11.49 -11.27 -16.09
C SER A 26 11.42 -10.75 -14.66
N LEU A 27 10.23 -10.69 -14.10
CA LEU A 27 9.96 -10.07 -12.80
C LEU A 27 9.47 -11.09 -11.80
N PHE A 28 9.86 -10.93 -10.54
CA PHE A 28 9.23 -11.64 -9.42
C PHE A 28 9.06 -10.69 -8.22
N GLY A 29 8.12 -10.98 -7.36
CA GLY A 29 7.91 -10.16 -6.19
C GLY A 29 7.24 -10.94 -5.06
N PHE A 30 7.71 -10.71 -3.85
CA PHE A 30 7.11 -11.30 -2.67
C PHE A 30 5.80 -10.59 -2.31
N GLN A 31 4.81 -11.37 -1.91
CA GLN A 31 3.55 -10.85 -1.39
C GLN A 31 3.77 -10.06 -0.10
N ARG A 32 4.66 -10.55 0.77
CA ARG A 32 5.03 -9.94 2.05
C ARG A 32 6.54 -10.05 2.24
N ALA A 33 7.11 -9.10 2.98
CA ALA A 33 8.53 -9.14 3.32
C ALA A 33 8.88 -10.43 4.07
N PRO A 34 10.06 -11.04 3.80
CA PRO A 34 10.49 -12.29 4.42
C PRO A 34 10.61 -12.23 5.95
N PHE A 35 10.87 -11.04 6.46
CA PHE A 35 11.09 -10.81 7.89
C PHE A 35 10.52 -9.46 8.32
N ILE A 36 10.24 -9.34 9.61
CA ILE A 36 9.88 -8.08 10.23
C ILE A 36 11.16 -7.44 10.76
N ALA A 37 11.57 -6.33 10.17
CA ALA A 37 12.77 -5.61 10.56
C ALA A 37 12.50 -4.12 10.74
N ARG A 38 13.23 -3.49 11.66
CA ARG A 38 13.21 -2.05 11.88
C ARG A 38 14.62 -1.49 11.83
N VAL A 39 14.83 -0.49 10.99
CA VAL A 39 16.08 0.26 10.98
C VAL A 39 16.18 1.04 12.28
N GLN A 40 17.23 0.81 13.05
CA GLN A 40 17.57 1.62 14.24
C GLN A 40 18.51 2.75 13.88
N THR A 41 19.51 2.46 13.05
CA THR A 41 20.43 3.46 12.51
C THR A 41 20.66 3.14 11.06
N TYR A 42 20.29 4.05 10.17
CA TYR A 42 20.38 3.86 8.73
C TYR A 42 21.79 3.47 8.30
N GLY A 43 21.90 2.41 7.50
CA GLY A 43 23.17 1.88 7.00
C GLY A 43 24.06 1.18 8.05
N GLN A 44 23.64 1.12 9.34
CA GLN A 44 24.47 0.57 10.41
C GLN A 44 23.78 -0.53 11.22
N LYS A 45 22.52 -0.34 11.61
CA LYS A 45 21.84 -1.25 12.52
C LYS A 45 20.36 -1.40 12.22
N ALA A 46 19.93 -2.65 12.10
CA ALA A 46 18.53 -3.03 12.01
C ALA A 46 18.17 -4.03 13.10
N LEU A 47 16.98 -3.91 13.65
CA LEU A 47 16.44 -4.87 14.60
C LEU A 47 15.55 -5.85 13.82
N LEU A 48 15.88 -7.14 13.88
CA LEU A 48 15.08 -8.20 13.32
C LEU A 48 14.12 -8.72 14.40
N LEU A 49 12.81 -8.60 14.15
CA LEU A 49 11.75 -8.92 15.11
C LEU A 49 11.14 -10.31 14.88
N GLY A 50 11.32 -10.87 13.70
CA GLY A 50 10.84 -12.20 13.39
C GLY A 50 10.94 -12.54 11.90
N TYR A 51 10.86 -13.84 11.61
CA TYR A 51 10.83 -14.40 10.26
C TYR A 51 9.43 -14.88 9.93
N LYS A 52 9.11 -14.90 8.63
CA LYS A 52 7.93 -15.60 8.12
C LYS A 52 8.20 -17.10 8.10
N LYS A 53 7.18 -17.91 8.38
CA LYS A 53 7.27 -19.38 8.31
C LYS A 53 7.28 -19.90 6.88
N GLU A 54 6.63 -19.16 5.99
CA GLU A 54 6.58 -19.39 4.54
C GLU A 54 6.47 -18.06 3.80
N LEU A 55 6.88 -18.07 2.55
CA LEU A 55 6.86 -16.92 1.65
C LEU A 55 6.10 -17.26 0.38
N GLN A 56 5.40 -16.29 -0.16
CA GLN A 56 4.70 -16.41 -1.42
C GLN A 56 5.22 -15.38 -2.40
N ILE A 57 5.47 -15.80 -3.64
CA ILE A 57 5.90 -14.91 -4.72
C ILE A 57 4.97 -15.01 -5.91
N ALA A 58 4.91 -13.94 -6.66
CA ALA A 58 4.34 -13.92 -8.00
C ALA A 58 5.41 -13.62 -9.03
N THR A 59 5.18 -14.01 -10.27
CA THR A 59 6.12 -13.79 -11.37
C THR A 59 5.43 -13.22 -12.61
N VAL A 60 6.22 -12.54 -13.43
CA VAL A 60 5.83 -12.08 -14.77
C VAL A 60 6.98 -12.42 -15.72
N ASN A 61 6.67 -13.07 -16.84
CA ASN A 61 7.64 -13.50 -17.86
C ASN A 61 8.77 -14.43 -17.37
N ILE A 62 8.50 -15.30 -16.40
CA ILE A 62 9.44 -16.30 -15.90
C ILE A 62 8.92 -17.69 -16.25
N SER A 63 9.62 -18.37 -17.17
CA SER A 63 9.23 -19.72 -17.64
C SER A 63 9.76 -20.88 -16.78
N LYS A 64 10.83 -20.63 -15.99
CA LYS A 64 11.46 -21.64 -15.11
C LYS A 64 11.31 -21.23 -13.64
N SER A 65 10.07 -21.16 -13.20
CA SER A 65 9.70 -20.77 -11.83
C SER A 65 10.28 -21.70 -10.76
N ASP A 66 10.41 -23.01 -11.05
CA ASP A 66 10.97 -23.97 -10.08
C ASP A 66 12.42 -23.70 -9.71
N ILE A 67 13.21 -23.18 -10.65
CA ILE A 67 14.60 -22.79 -10.36
C ILE A 67 14.60 -21.57 -9.46
N LEU A 68 13.76 -20.58 -9.76
CA LEU A 68 13.62 -19.38 -8.95
C LEU A 68 13.17 -19.73 -7.51
N LEU A 69 12.14 -20.54 -7.37
CA LEU A 69 11.63 -20.96 -6.05
C LEU A 69 12.72 -21.64 -5.22
N ARG A 70 13.44 -22.62 -5.79
CA ARG A 70 14.54 -23.27 -5.09
C ARG A 70 15.65 -22.30 -4.69
N THR A 71 16.07 -21.44 -5.60
CA THR A 71 17.09 -20.43 -5.32
C THR A 71 16.67 -19.51 -4.16
N LEU A 72 15.43 -19.03 -4.17
CA LEU A 72 14.93 -18.15 -3.10
C LEU A 72 14.77 -18.91 -1.76
N GLN A 73 14.33 -20.17 -1.79
CA GLN A 73 14.28 -21.03 -0.61
C GLN A 73 15.68 -21.22 0.02
N GLU A 74 16.68 -21.54 -0.80
CA GLU A 74 18.06 -21.70 -0.34
C GLU A 74 18.65 -20.39 0.21
N MET A 75 18.40 -19.26 -0.47
CA MET A 75 18.90 -17.95 -0.03
C MET A 75 18.27 -17.45 1.27
N LEU A 76 16.99 -17.76 1.51
CA LEU A 76 16.22 -17.22 2.65
C LEU A 76 16.00 -18.23 3.77
N ASP A 77 16.44 -19.48 3.56
CA ASP A 77 16.20 -20.61 4.49
C ASP A 77 14.72 -20.68 4.95
N THR A 78 13.81 -20.49 3.99
CA THR A 78 12.37 -20.40 4.23
C THR A 78 11.61 -20.99 3.05
N PRO A 79 10.58 -21.82 3.24
CA PRO A 79 9.74 -22.32 2.15
C PRO A 79 9.16 -21.20 1.32
N VAL A 80 9.23 -21.32 0.00
CA VAL A 80 8.69 -20.35 -0.96
C VAL A 80 7.73 -21.06 -1.90
N SER A 81 6.52 -20.54 -2.02
CA SER A 81 5.48 -21.02 -2.93
C SER A 81 5.07 -19.96 -3.94
N MET A 82 4.44 -20.43 -5.04
CA MET A 82 4.00 -19.56 -6.13
C MET A 82 2.55 -19.12 -5.92
N LEU A 83 2.29 -17.83 -6.08
CA LEU A 83 0.94 -17.28 -6.25
C LEU A 83 0.44 -17.53 -7.68
N HIS A 84 -0.87 -17.59 -7.88
CA HIS A 84 -1.47 -17.82 -9.18
C HIS A 84 -1.34 -16.60 -10.10
N HIS A 85 -1.40 -15.40 -9.53
CA HIS A 85 -1.36 -14.16 -10.30
C HIS A 85 -0.58 -13.05 -9.58
N PHE A 86 0.13 -12.20 -10.33
CA PHE A 86 0.92 -11.11 -9.73
C PHE A 86 0.07 -10.09 -8.94
N LEU A 87 -1.21 -9.95 -9.29
CA LEU A 87 -2.13 -9.08 -8.52
C LEU A 87 -2.32 -9.53 -7.08
N GLU A 88 -2.18 -10.82 -6.78
CA GLU A 88 -2.23 -11.32 -5.40
C GLU A 88 -1.08 -10.75 -4.57
N ALA A 89 0.11 -10.63 -5.16
CA ALA A 89 1.23 -9.99 -4.49
C ALA A 89 1.07 -8.46 -4.41
N SER A 90 0.48 -7.84 -5.44
CA SER A 90 0.32 -6.39 -5.53
C SER A 90 -0.79 -5.83 -4.63
N LEU A 91 -1.90 -6.56 -4.47
CA LEU A 91 -3.11 -6.06 -3.83
C LEU A 91 -3.33 -6.56 -2.39
N THR A 92 -2.49 -7.46 -1.88
CA THR A 92 -2.64 -7.98 -0.50
C THR A 92 -2.19 -6.99 0.59
N ASN A 93 -1.37 -5.99 0.25
CA ASN A 93 -0.88 -5.04 1.24
C ASN A 93 -1.98 -4.05 1.65
N SER A 94 -2.30 -3.99 2.94
CA SER A 94 -3.32 -3.07 3.48
C SER A 94 -2.85 -1.61 3.60
N ASN A 95 -1.54 -1.34 3.62
CA ASN A 95 -1.00 0.00 3.84
C ASN A 95 -1.54 1.06 2.89
N PRO A 96 -1.75 0.78 1.59
CA PRO A 96 -2.31 1.75 0.65
C PRO A 96 -3.70 2.28 1.00
N LEU A 97 -4.49 1.53 1.77
CA LEU A 97 -5.78 1.99 2.31
C LEU A 97 -5.62 2.51 3.74
N LEU A 98 -4.93 1.75 4.58
CA LEU A 98 -4.83 2.00 6.03
C LEU A 98 -4.11 3.31 6.34
N HIS A 99 -2.96 3.55 5.73
CA HIS A 99 -2.18 4.75 6.04
C HIS A 99 -2.88 6.03 5.56
N PRO A 100 -3.33 6.15 4.30
CA PRO A 100 -4.05 7.34 3.86
C PRO A 100 -5.35 7.61 4.62
N ALA A 101 -6.14 6.58 4.95
CA ALA A 101 -7.35 6.73 5.76
C ALA A 101 -7.01 7.30 7.16
N ARG A 102 -5.93 6.79 7.80
CA ARG A 102 -5.48 7.31 9.09
C ARG A 102 -4.95 8.73 9.00
N LEU A 103 -4.16 9.04 8.00
CA LEU A 103 -3.65 10.40 7.79
C LEU A 103 -4.77 11.41 7.56
N TYR A 104 -5.78 11.02 6.79
CA TYR A 104 -6.97 11.83 6.60
C TYR A 104 -7.65 12.10 7.94
N SER A 105 -7.97 11.09 8.74
CA SER A 105 -8.61 11.26 10.04
C SER A 105 -7.79 12.12 11.01
N LEU A 106 -6.46 12.01 10.98
CA LEU A 106 -5.57 12.81 11.83
C LEU A 106 -5.49 14.28 11.42
N PHE A 107 -5.53 14.58 10.12
CA PHE A 107 -5.08 15.88 9.62
C PHE A 107 -6.08 16.61 8.70
N HIS A 108 -7.23 16.04 8.34
CA HIS A 108 -8.16 16.70 7.41
C HIS A 108 -8.73 18.01 7.96
N THR A 109 -8.83 18.17 9.28
CA THR A 109 -9.25 19.42 9.94
C THR A 109 -8.12 20.38 10.27
N TRP A 110 -6.87 19.99 9.96
CA TRP A 110 -5.72 20.83 10.23
C TRP A 110 -5.70 22.05 9.31
N SER A 111 -5.47 23.23 9.90
CA SER A 111 -5.29 24.48 9.17
C SER A 111 -3.82 24.91 9.16
N ARG A 112 -3.35 25.43 8.03
CA ARG A 112 -1.94 25.85 7.85
C ARG A 112 -1.47 26.75 9.00
N GLY A 113 -0.35 26.35 9.59
CA GLY A 113 0.30 27.11 10.67
C GLY A 113 -0.23 26.83 12.08
N LYS A 114 -1.27 26.03 12.25
CA LYS A 114 -1.74 25.61 13.57
C LYS A 114 -0.87 24.45 14.06
N ALA A 115 -0.06 24.70 15.08
CA ALA A 115 0.78 23.68 15.69
C ALA A 115 0.00 22.82 16.69
N TYR A 116 0.34 21.55 16.76
CA TYR A 116 -0.10 20.64 17.81
C TYR A 116 0.84 20.74 19.01
N HIS A 117 0.31 20.55 20.22
CA HIS A 117 1.12 20.55 21.45
C HIS A 117 1.92 19.25 21.62
N GLU A 118 1.39 18.14 21.13
CA GLU A 118 2.01 16.81 21.20
C GLU A 118 1.83 16.04 19.89
N ILE A 119 2.66 15.01 19.69
CA ILE A 119 2.55 14.12 18.53
C ILE A 119 1.56 13.01 18.90
N PRO A 120 0.42 12.88 18.21
CA PRO A 120 -0.47 11.75 18.39
C PRO A 120 0.23 10.45 17.98
N GLY A 121 -0.14 9.35 18.60
CA GLY A 121 0.32 8.06 18.12
C GLY A 121 -0.39 7.69 16.81
N PHE A 122 0.33 7.12 15.86
CA PHE A 122 -0.27 6.75 14.58
C PHE A 122 -1.33 5.66 14.74
N TYR A 123 -1.04 4.63 15.48
CA TYR A 123 -1.94 3.50 15.72
C TYR A 123 -2.55 3.47 17.13
N ASN A 124 -1.80 3.82 18.16
CA ASN A 124 -2.29 3.74 19.55
C ASN A 124 -3.34 4.81 19.88
N SER A 125 -3.43 5.90 19.11
CA SER A 125 -4.53 6.87 19.17
C SER A 125 -5.56 6.69 18.04
N TRP A 126 -5.61 5.51 17.41
CA TRP A 126 -6.62 5.19 16.40
C TRP A 126 -8.04 5.31 16.97
N ASP A 127 -8.98 5.83 16.21
CA ASP A 127 -10.35 6.08 16.62
C ASP A 127 -11.39 5.39 15.72
N GLU A 128 -12.66 5.42 16.13
CA GLU A 128 -13.72 4.78 15.37
C GLU A 128 -13.96 5.47 14.03
N GLU A 129 -13.79 6.78 13.93
CA GLU A 129 -13.89 7.52 12.65
C GLU A 129 -12.84 7.03 11.65
N SER A 130 -11.61 6.80 12.10
CA SER A 130 -10.56 6.18 11.28
C SER A 130 -10.94 4.79 10.79
N SER A 131 -11.57 3.99 11.67
CA SER A 131 -12.02 2.64 11.32
C SER A 131 -13.19 2.65 10.35
N GLU A 132 -14.17 3.53 10.54
CA GLU A 132 -15.32 3.70 9.64
C GLU A 132 -14.85 4.08 8.22
N LEU A 133 -13.96 5.06 8.12
CA LEU A 133 -13.39 5.47 6.83
C LEU A 133 -12.59 4.35 6.19
N LEU A 134 -11.78 3.63 6.96
CA LEU A 134 -10.99 2.50 6.47
C LEU A 134 -11.88 1.37 5.95
N ILE A 135 -12.95 1.02 6.68
CA ILE A 135 -13.95 0.02 6.26
C ILE A 135 -14.66 0.46 4.98
N ALA A 136 -15.01 1.74 4.87
CA ALA A 136 -15.65 2.27 3.66
C ALA A 136 -14.72 2.16 2.44
N CYS A 137 -13.43 2.51 2.58
CA CYS A 137 -12.44 2.34 1.52
C CYS A 137 -12.18 0.85 1.18
N ASP A 138 -12.16 -0.02 2.19
CA ASP A 138 -12.00 -1.46 1.97
C ASP A 138 -13.20 -2.05 1.22
N ASN A 139 -14.42 -1.62 1.51
CA ASN A 139 -15.61 -2.04 0.77
C ASN A 139 -15.53 -1.66 -0.73
N GLU A 140 -15.03 -0.47 -1.04
CA GLU A 140 -14.75 -0.05 -2.42
C GLU A 140 -13.65 -0.92 -3.05
N PHE A 141 -12.59 -1.20 -2.32
CA PHE A 141 -11.51 -2.06 -2.76
C PHE A 141 -11.98 -3.51 -3.03
N GLN A 142 -12.84 -4.07 -2.18
CA GLN A 142 -13.44 -5.39 -2.42
C GLN A 142 -14.31 -5.43 -3.68
N GLN A 143 -14.95 -4.33 -4.05
CA GLN A 143 -15.67 -4.23 -5.33
C GLN A 143 -14.69 -4.25 -6.51
N ILE A 144 -13.55 -3.57 -6.40
CA ILE A 144 -12.49 -3.62 -7.42
C ILE A 144 -12.00 -5.07 -7.59
N LEU A 145 -11.70 -5.78 -6.48
CA LEU A 145 -11.25 -7.17 -6.53
C LEU A 145 -12.24 -8.09 -7.22
N LYS A 146 -13.55 -7.93 -6.96
CA LYS A 146 -14.62 -8.71 -7.60
C LYS A 146 -14.76 -8.42 -9.09
N ALA A 147 -14.40 -7.22 -9.54
CA ALA A 147 -14.49 -6.79 -10.94
C ALA A 147 -13.24 -7.14 -11.77
N LEU A 148 -12.18 -7.68 -11.16
CA LEU A 148 -10.98 -8.07 -11.87
C LEU A 148 -11.28 -9.08 -12.98
N PRO A 149 -10.76 -8.89 -14.21
CA PRO A 149 -11.02 -9.81 -15.33
C PRO A 149 -10.15 -11.07 -15.28
N VAL A 150 -9.52 -11.34 -14.16
CA VAL A 150 -8.67 -12.50 -13.88
C VAL A 150 -9.05 -13.12 -12.55
N ARG A 151 -8.91 -14.42 -12.44
CA ARG A 151 -9.12 -15.11 -11.17
C ARG A 151 -7.88 -14.95 -10.29
N ILE A 152 -8.09 -14.52 -9.06
CA ILE A 152 -7.08 -14.48 -8.00
C ILE A 152 -7.61 -15.21 -6.76
N GLU A 153 -6.71 -15.64 -5.88
CA GLU A 153 -7.13 -16.11 -4.56
C GLU A 153 -7.77 -14.96 -3.77
N PRO A 154 -8.79 -15.27 -2.94
CA PRO A 154 -9.50 -14.27 -2.18
C PRO A 154 -8.56 -13.47 -1.28
N ILE A 155 -8.61 -12.15 -1.42
CA ILE A 155 -7.96 -11.22 -0.48
C ILE A 155 -9.01 -10.87 0.58
N PRO A 156 -8.77 -11.19 1.86
CA PRO A 156 -9.76 -10.94 2.91
C PRO A 156 -10.04 -9.45 3.08
N THR A 157 -11.23 -9.14 3.54
CA THR A 157 -11.55 -7.78 4.01
C THR A 157 -10.63 -7.38 5.16
N LEU A 158 -10.48 -6.08 5.39
CA LEU A 158 -9.68 -5.61 6.53
C LEU A 158 -10.32 -6.00 7.88
N LEU A 159 -11.63 -6.13 7.95
CA LEU A 159 -12.29 -6.67 9.13
C LEU A 159 -11.87 -8.13 9.39
N GLU A 160 -11.92 -8.98 8.37
CA GLU A 160 -11.44 -10.38 8.48
C GLU A 160 -9.95 -10.46 8.80
N TYR A 161 -9.13 -9.66 8.13
CA TYR A 161 -7.68 -9.65 8.34
C TYR A 161 -7.27 -9.26 9.77
N TYR A 162 -8.02 -8.34 10.37
CA TYR A 162 -7.80 -7.88 11.74
C TYR A 162 -8.67 -8.62 12.77
N ASP A 163 -9.36 -9.68 12.38
CA ASP A 163 -10.21 -10.46 13.29
C ASP A 163 -11.21 -9.55 14.04
N SER A 164 -11.94 -8.75 13.26
CA SER A 164 -12.88 -7.72 13.71
C SER A 164 -14.18 -7.81 12.94
N TYR A 165 -15.26 -7.20 13.44
CA TYR A 165 -16.60 -7.29 12.84
C TYR A 165 -17.27 -5.94 12.64
N ASP A 166 -16.76 -4.88 13.25
CA ASP A 166 -17.22 -3.49 13.12
C ASP A 166 -16.11 -2.47 13.36
N ALA A 167 -16.41 -1.18 13.24
CA ALA A 167 -15.45 -0.10 13.44
C ALA A 167 -14.87 -0.06 14.85
N ARG A 168 -15.68 -0.36 15.86
CA ARG A 168 -15.28 -0.35 17.27
C ARG A 168 -14.30 -1.47 17.57
N SER A 169 -14.60 -2.70 17.15
CA SER A 169 -13.72 -3.85 17.34
C SER A 169 -12.42 -3.71 16.55
N LEU A 170 -12.47 -3.16 15.32
CA LEU A 170 -11.29 -2.85 14.52
C LEU A 170 -10.41 -1.80 15.21
N THR A 171 -11.01 -0.74 15.76
CA THR A 171 -10.30 0.28 16.54
C THR A 171 -9.56 -0.34 17.73
N TYR A 172 -10.25 -1.17 18.51
CA TYR A 172 -9.64 -1.87 19.63
C TYR A 172 -8.49 -2.78 19.17
N LYS A 173 -8.72 -3.56 18.12
CA LYS A 173 -7.71 -4.49 17.58
C LYS A 173 -6.45 -3.76 17.13
N ILE A 174 -6.56 -2.69 16.33
CA ILE A 174 -5.41 -1.92 15.85
C ILE A 174 -4.62 -1.34 17.03
N ARG A 175 -5.27 -0.77 18.03
CA ARG A 175 -4.63 -0.25 19.24
C ARG A 175 -3.90 -1.32 20.05
N SER A 176 -4.39 -2.57 20.04
CA SER A 176 -3.84 -3.68 20.82
C SER A 176 -2.56 -4.29 20.24
N ILE A 177 -2.26 -4.05 18.95
CA ILE A 177 -1.11 -4.64 18.27
C ILE A 177 0.19 -4.09 18.84
N ILE A 178 0.95 -4.95 19.51
CA ILE A 178 2.20 -4.56 20.20
C ILE A 178 3.22 -3.96 19.23
N ALA A 179 3.31 -4.50 18.01
CA ALA A 179 4.23 -4.00 16.98
C ALA A 179 3.91 -2.57 16.51
N PHE A 180 2.70 -2.08 16.76
CA PHE A 180 2.24 -0.74 16.40
C PHE A 180 2.40 0.28 17.53
N LYS A 181 2.68 -0.16 18.73
CA LYS A 181 2.94 0.72 19.87
C LYS A 181 4.16 1.62 19.58
N HIS A 182 4.07 2.85 20.03
CA HIS A 182 5.15 3.85 19.92
C HIS A 182 5.50 4.30 18.50
N ILE A 183 4.65 4.04 17.50
CA ILE A 183 4.79 4.66 16.19
C ILE A 183 4.08 6.01 16.22
N PRO A 184 4.81 7.14 16.14
CA PRO A 184 4.21 8.46 16.14
C PRO A 184 3.59 8.76 14.78
N ALA A 185 2.62 9.68 14.76
CA ALA A 185 2.18 10.27 13.50
C ALA A 185 3.34 11.06 12.85
N PRO A 186 3.33 11.16 11.50
CA PRO A 186 4.38 11.88 10.79
C PRO A 186 4.26 13.40 11.07
N MET A 187 5.09 13.89 11.93
CA MET A 187 5.12 15.31 12.34
C MET A 187 6.55 15.82 12.51
N GLU A 188 6.77 17.07 12.18
CA GLU A 188 8.01 17.76 12.40
C GLU A 188 7.91 18.74 13.59
N LYS A 189 8.99 18.84 14.37
CA LYS A 189 9.07 19.75 15.51
C LYS A 189 9.40 21.17 15.03
N THR A 190 8.67 22.15 15.55
CA THR A 190 8.90 23.59 15.33
C THR A 190 9.03 24.33 16.67
N GLU A 191 9.33 25.60 16.63
CA GLU A 191 9.36 26.46 17.84
C GLU A 191 8.00 26.57 18.52
N LYS A 192 6.89 26.42 17.75
CA LYS A 192 5.51 26.57 18.24
C LYS A 192 4.83 25.25 18.60
N GLY A 193 5.53 24.12 18.49
CA GLY A 193 4.98 22.77 18.67
C GLY A 193 5.26 21.88 17.47
N PHE A 194 4.31 21.05 17.08
CA PHE A 194 4.47 20.06 16.02
C PHE A 194 3.53 20.35 14.85
N LEU A 195 4.05 20.24 13.63
CA LEU A 195 3.27 20.35 12.38
C LEU A 195 3.25 19.01 11.63
N PRO A 196 2.18 18.69 10.87
CA PRO A 196 2.17 17.53 10.00
C PRO A 196 3.35 17.56 9.02
N ASP A 197 4.07 16.44 8.92
CA ASP A 197 5.16 16.27 7.95
C ASP A 197 4.61 15.65 6.65
N PHE A 198 4.17 16.48 5.74
CA PHE A 198 3.69 16.08 4.42
C PHE A 198 4.79 15.57 3.48
N LYS A 199 6.07 15.64 3.89
CA LYS A 199 7.21 15.08 3.14
C LYS A 199 7.54 13.66 3.59
N SER A 200 6.90 13.17 4.65
CA SER A 200 7.10 11.81 5.12
C SER A 200 6.68 10.78 4.07
N ARG A 201 7.26 9.58 4.15
CA ARG A 201 6.96 8.46 3.24
C ARG A 201 5.48 8.05 3.25
N TYR A 202 4.78 8.26 4.34
CA TYR A 202 3.33 8.05 4.42
C TYR A 202 2.56 8.87 3.38
N PHE A 203 3.03 10.07 3.06
CA PHE A 203 2.44 10.94 2.05
C PHE A 203 3.06 10.75 0.67
N THR A 204 4.39 10.65 0.60
CA THR A 204 5.11 10.65 -0.68
C THR A 204 5.17 9.28 -1.35
N GLU A 205 4.82 8.20 -0.63
CA GLU A 205 4.77 6.84 -1.18
C GLU A 205 3.36 6.26 -1.17
N ASP A 206 2.63 6.27 -0.03
CA ASP A 206 1.35 5.56 0.07
C ASP A 206 0.23 6.23 -0.75
N PHE A 207 0.26 7.56 -0.96
CA PHE A 207 -0.68 8.24 -1.85
C PHE A 207 -0.36 7.97 -3.33
N PRO A 208 0.80 8.39 -3.89
CA PRO A 208 1.06 8.29 -5.33
C PRO A 208 1.39 6.87 -5.81
N PHE A 209 1.94 6.00 -4.96
CA PHE A 209 2.36 4.64 -5.32
C PHE A 209 1.57 3.54 -4.60
N GLY A 210 0.51 3.90 -3.89
CA GLY A 210 -0.39 3.00 -3.19
C GLY A 210 -1.85 3.28 -3.56
N LEU A 211 -2.49 4.22 -2.88
CA LEU A 211 -3.92 4.51 -3.01
C LEU A 211 -4.30 4.94 -4.44
N LEU A 212 -3.47 5.77 -5.09
CA LEU A 212 -3.69 6.21 -6.47
C LEU A 212 -3.64 5.03 -7.46
N ILE A 213 -2.83 4.02 -7.23
CA ILE A 213 -2.82 2.80 -8.06
C ILE A 213 -4.13 2.03 -7.92
N ILE A 214 -4.66 1.90 -6.70
CA ILE A 214 -5.97 1.29 -6.46
C ILE A 214 -7.06 2.07 -7.20
N LYS A 215 -7.05 3.39 -7.09
CA LYS A 215 -7.96 4.27 -7.85
C LYS A 215 -7.80 4.10 -9.36
N SER A 216 -6.58 3.97 -9.88
CA SER A 216 -6.33 3.72 -11.30
C SER A 216 -6.99 2.45 -11.78
N ILE A 217 -6.87 1.37 -11.02
CA ILE A 217 -7.53 0.09 -11.34
C ILE A 217 -9.05 0.24 -11.29
N ALA A 218 -9.57 0.96 -10.28
CA ALA A 218 -11.01 1.24 -10.17
C ALA A 218 -11.55 1.95 -11.42
N GLU A 219 -10.86 2.98 -11.90
CA GLU A 219 -11.26 3.70 -13.13
C GLU A 219 -11.22 2.80 -14.38
N VAL A 220 -10.16 1.99 -14.53
CA VAL A 220 -10.07 1.02 -15.65
C VAL A 220 -11.24 0.04 -15.63
N LEU A 221 -11.72 -0.35 -14.44
CA LEU A 221 -12.83 -1.28 -14.25
C LEU A 221 -14.20 -0.61 -14.12
N ASN A 222 -14.28 0.72 -14.23
CA ASN A 222 -15.50 1.52 -14.04
C ASN A 222 -16.16 1.30 -12.66
N ILE A 223 -15.35 1.18 -11.60
CA ILE A 223 -15.82 1.06 -10.21
C ILE A 223 -15.77 2.43 -9.54
N CYS A 224 -16.88 2.83 -8.94
CA CYS A 224 -17.00 4.09 -8.20
C CYS A 224 -16.33 3.95 -6.82
N THR A 225 -15.51 4.94 -6.42
CA THR A 225 -14.71 4.91 -5.21
C THR A 225 -14.77 6.23 -4.44
N PRO A 226 -15.96 6.68 -3.98
CA PRO A 226 -16.12 8.02 -3.40
C PRO A 226 -15.29 8.26 -2.12
N ASN A 227 -15.04 7.23 -1.30
CA ASN A 227 -14.25 7.39 -0.09
C ASN A 227 -12.74 7.44 -0.41
N ILE A 228 -12.28 6.61 -1.34
CA ILE A 228 -10.90 6.67 -1.86
C ILE A 228 -10.66 8.02 -2.55
N ASP A 229 -11.61 8.50 -3.36
CA ASP A 229 -11.53 9.79 -4.03
C ASP A 229 -11.45 10.95 -3.03
N LYS A 230 -12.26 10.92 -1.97
CA LYS A 230 -12.24 11.90 -0.87
C LYS A 230 -10.85 12.01 -0.24
N ILE A 231 -10.21 10.87 0.04
CA ILE A 231 -8.87 10.84 0.62
C ILE A 231 -7.82 11.35 -0.38
N LEU A 232 -7.90 10.94 -1.65
CA LEU A 232 -6.97 11.39 -2.69
C LEU A 232 -7.08 12.88 -2.97
N LEU A 233 -8.29 13.44 -3.02
CA LEU A 233 -8.53 14.86 -3.20
C LEU A 233 -7.92 15.68 -2.05
N TRP A 234 -8.11 15.26 -0.82
CA TRP A 234 -7.44 15.88 0.32
C TRP A 234 -5.92 15.71 0.25
N GLY A 235 -5.43 14.52 -0.07
CA GLY A 235 -4.01 14.22 -0.15
C GLY A 235 -3.30 15.06 -1.21
N GLN A 236 -3.88 15.22 -2.40
CA GLN A 236 -3.31 16.05 -3.44
C GLN A 236 -3.26 17.54 -3.04
N ASP A 237 -4.26 18.03 -2.29
CA ASP A 237 -4.28 19.41 -1.81
C ASP A 237 -3.14 19.68 -0.81
N VAL A 238 -2.97 18.82 0.22
CA VAL A 238 -1.88 18.99 1.20
C VAL A 238 -0.49 18.79 0.61
N LEU A 239 -0.38 17.96 -0.44
CA LEU A 239 0.86 17.73 -1.18
C LEU A 239 1.16 18.80 -2.24
N ASN A 240 0.20 19.70 -2.50
CA ASN A 240 0.25 20.66 -3.59
C ASN A 240 0.49 19.96 -4.95
N LYS A 241 -0.26 18.90 -5.19
CA LYS A 241 -0.27 18.09 -6.42
C LYS A 241 -1.66 18.08 -7.04
N GLU A 242 -1.75 17.65 -8.28
CA GLU A 242 -3.01 17.46 -9.00
C GLU A 242 -3.01 16.07 -9.63
N TYR A 243 -3.73 15.14 -9.02
CA TYR A 243 -3.93 13.77 -9.52
C TYR A 243 -5.32 13.60 -10.13
N ILE A 244 -6.35 14.02 -9.38
CA ILE A 244 -7.75 14.01 -9.82
C ILE A 244 -8.11 15.40 -10.28
N HIS A 245 -8.66 15.49 -11.48
CA HIS A 245 -9.23 16.71 -12.07
C HIS A 245 -10.60 16.37 -12.63
N GLU A 246 -11.63 17.16 -12.28
CA GLU A 246 -13.04 16.92 -12.68
C GLU A 246 -13.53 15.47 -12.42
N GLY A 247 -13.10 14.88 -11.28
CA GLY A 247 -13.53 13.55 -10.85
C GLY A 247 -12.78 12.36 -11.46
N GLU A 248 -11.80 12.59 -12.34
CA GLU A 248 -11.02 11.56 -13.03
C GLU A 248 -9.52 11.71 -12.79
N LEU A 249 -8.77 10.62 -12.91
CA LEU A 249 -7.31 10.64 -12.89
C LEU A 249 -6.75 11.21 -14.20
N LYS A 250 -6.75 12.53 -14.31
CA LYS A 250 -6.21 13.28 -15.46
C LYS A 250 -5.42 14.52 -15.04
N GLY A 251 -5.05 14.61 -13.76
CA GLY A 251 -4.25 15.71 -13.23
C GLY A 251 -2.84 15.76 -13.82
N LYS A 252 -2.24 16.94 -13.79
CA LYS A 252 -0.92 17.21 -14.41
C LYS A 252 0.25 16.46 -13.76
N ASP A 253 0.12 16.06 -12.50
CA ASP A 253 1.19 15.41 -11.75
C ASP A 253 1.13 13.86 -11.80
N LEU A 254 0.24 13.26 -12.59
CA LEU A 254 0.10 11.81 -12.70
C LEU A 254 1.35 11.10 -13.21
N SER A 255 2.14 11.74 -14.07
CA SER A 255 3.37 11.15 -14.64
C SER A 255 4.44 10.83 -13.58
N GLU A 256 4.37 11.50 -12.40
CA GLU A 256 5.28 11.31 -11.27
C GLU A 256 4.82 10.21 -10.30
N THR A 257 3.76 9.48 -10.64
CA THR A 257 3.10 8.50 -9.78
C THR A 257 3.15 7.09 -10.32
N GLY A 258 2.57 6.17 -9.57
CA GLY A 258 2.31 4.79 -10.01
C GLY A 258 1.08 4.64 -10.91
N TYR A 259 0.52 5.72 -11.45
CA TYR A 259 -0.68 5.69 -12.29
C TYR A 259 -0.66 4.60 -13.36
N ILE A 260 -1.77 3.90 -13.49
CA ILE A 260 -1.96 2.79 -14.41
C ILE A 260 -3.13 3.13 -15.34
N ASN A 261 -2.86 3.25 -16.62
CA ASN A 261 -3.91 3.35 -17.62
C ASN A 261 -4.40 1.97 -18.10
N ALA A 262 -5.51 1.93 -18.79
CA ALA A 262 -6.11 0.69 -19.29
C ALA A 262 -5.15 -0.14 -20.17
N ASP A 263 -4.36 0.51 -21.01
CA ASP A 263 -3.40 -0.16 -21.89
C ASP A 263 -2.34 -0.93 -21.09
N LEU A 264 -1.71 -0.29 -20.10
CA LEU A 264 -0.73 -0.92 -19.22
C LEU A 264 -1.36 -2.06 -18.40
N PHE A 265 -2.56 -1.81 -17.82
CA PHE A 265 -3.27 -2.80 -17.02
C PHE A 265 -3.54 -4.08 -17.82
N TYR A 266 -4.24 -3.96 -18.95
CA TYR A 266 -4.59 -5.13 -19.75
C TYR A 266 -3.39 -5.79 -20.45
N LYS A 267 -2.33 -5.06 -20.75
CA LYS A 267 -1.08 -5.64 -21.27
C LYS A 267 -0.41 -6.54 -20.24
N LEU A 268 -0.36 -6.08 -18.99
CA LEU A 268 0.31 -6.86 -17.95
C LEU A 268 -0.53 -8.09 -17.52
N LEU A 269 -1.85 -8.00 -17.56
CA LEU A 269 -2.73 -9.16 -17.25
C LEU A 269 -2.59 -10.33 -18.22
N LYS A 270 -2.06 -10.12 -19.42
CA LYS A 270 -1.86 -11.16 -20.44
C LYS A 270 -0.57 -11.96 -20.26
N ASN A 271 0.25 -11.60 -19.28
CA ASN A 271 1.53 -12.25 -18.99
C ASN A 271 1.43 -13.10 -17.72
#